data_82129db72129f1612616cf17063d04ab
#
_entry.id   82129db72129f1612616cf17063d04ab
#
_cell.length_a   1.000
_cell.length_b   1.000
_cell.length_c   1.000
_cell.angle_alpha   90.00
_cell.angle_beta   90.00
_cell.angle_gamma   90.00
#
_symmetry.space_group_name_H-M   'P 1'
#
loop_
_entity.id
_entity.type
_entity.pdbx_description
1 polymer ?
#
loop_
_entity_poly.entity_id
_entity_poly.type
_entity_poly.pdbx_seq_one_letter_code
_entity_poly.pdbx_strand_id
1 'polypeptide(L)'
;MMEQSLTVREVLRYANHDFLNHLHLIKMNLDLGRIEEAKTLINEISLQCKDFSALNKIGLAQPIEYLQTLKWRYPEFQMMLSSNVREALNEQWDEQIAQYLQKTIIHMYDRLD
;
A
#
# COMPACT_ATOMS: atom_id res chain seq x y z
N MET A 1 -9.82 -10.59 -14.72
CA MET A 1 -10.23 -9.48 -13.84
C MET A 1 -9.61 -8.20 -14.29
N MET A 2 -10.31 -7.12 -14.13
CA MET A 2 -9.83 -5.81 -14.57
C MET A 2 -9.37 -4.99 -13.38
N GLU A 3 -8.29 -4.28 -13.56
CA GLU A 3 -7.83 -3.30 -12.59
C GLU A 3 -8.84 -2.17 -12.47
N GLN A 4 -9.12 -1.76 -11.23
CA GLN A 4 -9.99 -0.61 -11.00
C GLN A 4 -9.22 0.68 -11.23
N SER A 5 -9.84 1.60 -11.99
CA SER A 5 -9.33 2.95 -12.12
C SER A 5 -9.67 3.74 -10.87
N LEU A 6 -8.66 4.39 -10.26
CA LEU A 6 -8.83 5.15 -9.04
C LEU A 6 -8.66 6.64 -9.27
N THR A 7 -9.61 7.43 -8.77
CA THR A 7 -9.48 8.88 -8.72
C THR A 7 -8.80 9.29 -7.42
N VAL A 8 -8.26 10.51 -7.38
CA VAL A 8 -7.67 11.06 -6.15
C VAL A 8 -8.72 11.08 -5.03
N ARG A 9 -9.95 11.44 -5.35
CA ARG A 9 -11.05 11.45 -4.38
C ARG A 9 -11.28 10.08 -3.75
N GLU A 10 -11.28 9.04 -4.59
CA GLU A 10 -11.46 7.68 -4.11
C GLU A 10 -10.29 7.20 -3.25
N VAL A 11 -9.05 7.52 -3.66
CA VAL A 11 -7.86 7.18 -2.88
C VAL A 11 -7.92 7.82 -1.49
N LEU A 12 -8.26 9.10 -1.43
CA LEU A 12 -8.37 9.81 -0.15
C LEU A 12 -9.46 9.21 0.73
N ARG A 13 -10.59 8.83 0.14
CA ARG A 13 -11.68 8.20 0.87
C ARG A 13 -11.26 6.85 1.45
N TYR A 14 -10.60 6.01 0.64
CA TYR A 14 -10.11 4.71 1.10
C TYR A 14 -9.05 4.86 2.17
N ALA A 15 -8.11 5.79 2.00
CA ALA A 15 -7.06 6.02 2.98
C ALA A 15 -7.65 6.49 4.32
N ASN A 16 -8.62 7.38 4.29
CA ASN A 16 -9.30 7.86 5.49
C ASN A 16 -10.07 6.73 6.19
N HIS A 17 -10.74 5.90 5.42
CA HIS A 17 -11.47 4.75 5.96
C HIS A 17 -10.52 3.76 6.66
N ASP A 18 -9.40 3.45 6.04
CA ASP A 18 -8.40 2.56 6.63
C ASP A 18 -7.80 3.15 7.91
N PHE A 19 -7.53 4.45 7.89
CA PHE A 19 -7.02 5.15 9.07
C PHE A 19 -7.99 5.09 10.25
N LEU A 20 -9.28 5.34 9.99
CA LEU A 20 -10.31 5.24 11.02
C LEU A 20 -10.44 3.82 11.56
N ASN A 21 -10.36 2.81 10.69
CA ASN A 21 -10.40 1.41 11.12
C ASN A 21 -9.25 1.08 12.07
N HIS A 22 -8.03 1.55 11.74
CA HIS A 22 -6.87 1.35 12.61
C HIS A 22 -7.09 1.99 13.98
N LEU A 23 -7.58 3.22 14.02
CA LEU A 23 -7.88 3.93 15.27
C LEU A 23 -8.93 3.20 16.10
N HIS A 24 -9.99 2.71 15.45
CA HIS A 24 -11.04 1.95 16.12
C HIS A 24 -10.52 0.64 16.75
N LEU A 25 -9.65 -0.08 16.05
CA LEU A 25 -9.07 -1.31 16.56
C LEU A 25 -8.17 -1.03 17.78
N ILE A 26 -7.36 0.00 17.72
CA ILE A 26 -6.51 0.40 18.84
C ILE A 26 -7.37 0.79 20.03
N LYS A 27 -8.39 1.62 19.80
CA LYS A 27 -9.30 2.07 20.85
C LYS A 27 -10.02 0.90 21.50
N MET A 28 -10.53 -0.03 20.68
CA MET A 28 -11.23 -1.20 21.18
C MET A 28 -10.35 -2.05 22.10
N ASN A 29 -9.12 -2.28 21.73
CA ASN A 29 -8.18 -3.04 22.54
C ASN A 29 -7.87 -2.32 23.86
N LEU A 30 -7.70 -1.00 23.82
CA LEU A 30 -7.49 -0.22 25.04
C LEU A 30 -8.71 -0.27 25.96
N ASP A 31 -9.91 -0.13 25.40
CA ASP A 31 -11.16 -0.18 26.18
C ASP A 31 -11.36 -1.53 26.84
N LEU A 32 -10.89 -2.61 26.22
CA LEU A 32 -10.96 -3.96 26.76
C LEU A 32 -9.80 -4.31 27.70
N GLY A 33 -8.91 -3.36 27.96
CA GLY A 33 -7.74 -3.58 28.81
C GLY A 33 -6.63 -4.38 28.16
N ARG A 34 -6.66 -4.55 26.84
CA ARG A 34 -5.66 -5.30 26.07
C ARG A 34 -4.53 -4.37 25.62
N ILE A 35 -3.72 -3.92 26.58
CA ILE A 35 -2.70 -2.91 26.33
C ILE A 35 -1.61 -3.44 25.40
N GLU A 36 -1.15 -4.68 25.60
CA GLU A 36 -0.09 -5.26 24.77
C GLU A 36 -0.54 -5.47 23.32
N GLU A 37 -1.78 -5.89 23.12
CA GLU A 37 -2.35 -6.01 21.77
C GLU A 37 -2.46 -4.66 21.09
N ALA A 38 -2.85 -3.61 21.83
CA ALA A 38 -2.88 -2.25 21.27
C ALA A 38 -1.50 -1.78 20.86
N LYS A 39 -0.47 -2.04 21.66
CA LYS A 39 0.91 -1.70 21.33
C LYS A 39 1.39 -2.45 20.10
N THR A 40 1.06 -3.73 19.99
CA THR A 40 1.40 -4.55 18.82
C THR A 40 0.78 -3.97 17.56
N LEU A 41 -0.49 -3.58 17.61
CA LEU A 41 -1.18 -2.94 16.47
C LEU A 41 -0.48 -1.63 16.06
N ILE A 42 -0.11 -0.80 17.04
CA ILE A 42 0.59 0.46 16.76
C ILE A 42 1.92 0.18 16.06
N ASN A 43 2.66 -0.82 16.51
CA ASN A 43 3.94 -1.18 15.91
C ASN A 43 3.78 -1.70 14.48
N GLU A 44 2.78 -2.54 14.24
CA GLU A 44 2.49 -3.07 12.91
C GLU A 44 2.09 -1.95 11.95
N ILE A 45 1.22 -1.05 12.39
CA ILE A 45 0.78 0.09 11.57
C ILE A 45 1.96 1.00 11.26
N SER A 46 2.82 1.26 12.26
CA SER A 46 4.02 2.08 12.08
C SER A 46 4.97 1.47 11.06
N LEU A 47 5.14 0.15 11.08
CA LEU A 47 5.99 -0.54 10.10
C LEU A 47 5.40 -0.43 8.70
N GLN A 48 4.09 -0.61 8.55
CA GLN A 48 3.40 -0.45 7.27
C GLN A 48 3.58 0.97 6.72
N CYS A 49 3.49 1.99 7.58
CA CYS A 49 3.71 3.37 7.17
C CYS A 49 5.14 3.62 6.71
N LYS A 50 6.13 3.01 7.37
CA LYS A 50 7.53 3.11 6.96
C LYS A 50 7.77 2.46 5.62
N ASP A 51 7.22 1.27 5.40
CA ASP A 51 7.35 0.55 4.13
C ASP A 51 6.67 1.34 3.00
N PHE A 52 5.51 1.89 3.27
CA PHE A 52 4.78 2.73 2.32
C PHE A 52 5.61 3.96 1.93
N SER A 53 6.18 4.64 2.91
CA SER A 53 7.00 5.84 2.67
C SER A 53 8.31 5.51 1.97
N ALA A 54 8.89 4.33 2.22
CA ALA A 54 10.13 3.91 1.59
C ALA A 54 10.01 3.79 0.07
N LEU A 55 8.81 3.54 -0.45
CA LEU A 55 8.57 3.47 -1.89
C LEU A 55 8.88 4.80 -2.59
N ASN A 56 8.79 5.92 -1.88
CA ASN A 56 9.10 7.24 -2.46
C ASN A 56 10.55 7.36 -2.91
N LYS A 57 11.46 6.55 -2.37
CA LYS A 57 12.88 6.57 -2.77
C LYS A 57 13.10 6.09 -4.20
N ILE A 58 12.14 5.39 -4.78
CA ILE A 58 12.21 4.99 -6.20
C ILE A 58 12.34 6.21 -7.09
N GLY A 59 11.71 7.34 -6.73
CA GLY A 59 11.84 8.59 -7.45
C GLY A 59 11.08 8.66 -8.77
N LEU A 60 10.23 7.68 -9.04
CA LEU A 60 9.41 7.62 -10.25
C LEU A 60 7.93 7.64 -9.88
N ALA A 61 7.22 8.67 -10.34
CA ALA A 61 5.84 8.92 -9.91
C ALA A 61 4.88 7.77 -10.21
N GLN A 62 4.89 7.24 -11.43
CA GLN A 62 3.94 6.20 -11.83
C GLN A 62 4.12 4.89 -11.06
N PRO A 63 5.34 4.31 -10.95
CA PRO A 63 5.55 3.13 -10.13
C PRO A 63 5.21 3.35 -8.66
N ILE A 64 5.56 4.50 -8.09
CA ILE A 64 5.25 4.82 -6.69
C ILE A 64 3.74 4.81 -6.48
N GLU A 65 3.00 5.55 -7.29
CA GLU A 65 1.55 5.65 -7.18
C GLU A 65 0.88 4.28 -7.36
N TYR A 66 1.35 3.50 -8.31
CA TYR A 66 0.81 2.18 -8.56
C TYR A 66 1.01 1.26 -7.36
N LEU A 67 2.23 1.18 -6.83
CA LEU A 67 2.55 0.33 -5.69
C LEU A 67 1.83 0.77 -4.42
N GLN A 68 1.75 2.08 -4.17
CA GLN A 68 1.10 2.61 -2.98
C GLN A 68 -0.42 2.42 -2.98
N THR A 69 -1.02 2.21 -4.16
CA THR A 69 -2.48 2.03 -4.29
C THR A 69 -2.89 0.59 -4.59
N LEU A 70 -1.94 -0.36 -4.56
CA LEU A 70 -2.20 -1.76 -4.94
C LEU A 70 -3.36 -2.38 -4.15
N LYS A 71 -3.42 -2.18 -2.85
CA LYS A 71 -4.44 -2.79 -2.01
C LYS A 71 -5.85 -2.34 -2.37
N TRP A 72 -6.01 -1.15 -2.95
CA TRP A 72 -7.31 -0.64 -3.38
C TRP A 72 -7.63 -0.99 -4.83
N ARG A 73 -6.60 -1.24 -5.64
CA ARG A 73 -6.77 -1.70 -7.03
C ARG A 73 -7.10 -3.19 -7.10
N TYR A 74 -6.54 -3.95 -6.17
CA TYR A 74 -6.72 -5.41 -6.09
C TYR A 74 -7.09 -5.81 -4.66
N PRO A 75 -8.34 -5.51 -4.22
CA PRO A 75 -8.70 -5.71 -2.81
C PRO A 75 -8.65 -7.16 -2.34
N GLU A 76 -8.72 -8.13 -3.26
CA GLU A 76 -8.62 -9.54 -2.94
C GLU A 76 -7.18 -10.00 -2.73
N PHE A 77 -6.22 -9.13 -3.02
CA PHE A 77 -4.80 -9.42 -3.03
C PHE A 77 -4.14 -8.82 -1.79
N GLN A 78 -3.74 -9.67 -0.87
CA GLN A 78 -2.98 -9.19 0.29
C GLN A 78 -1.50 -9.23 -0.05
N MET A 79 -0.84 -8.08 0.01
CA MET A 79 0.56 -7.96 -0.31
C MET A 79 1.30 -7.20 0.76
N MET A 80 2.50 -7.67 1.05
CA MET A 80 3.48 -6.91 1.84
C MET A 80 4.53 -6.40 0.87
N LEU A 81 4.77 -5.10 0.91
CA LEU A 81 5.75 -4.46 0.05
C LEU A 81 6.89 -3.90 0.89
N SER A 82 8.10 -4.20 0.46
CA SER A 82 9.29 -3.57 1.02
C SER A 82 10.20 -3.15 -0.11
N SER A 83 10.98 -2.11 0.11
CA SER A 83 11.92 -1.63 -0.88
C SER A 83 13.22 -1.22 -0.22
N ASN A 84 14.31 -1.40 -0.96
CA ASN A 84 15.63 -0.95 -0.54
C ASN A 84 16.28 -0.24 -1.72
N VAL A 85 16.01 1.05 -1.82
CA VAL A 85 16.48 1.87 -2.92
C VAL A 85 17.51 2.86 -2.39
N ARG A 86 18.73 2.81 -2.93
CA ARG A 86 19.83 3.69 -2.51
C ARG A 86 19.81 5.02 -3.23
N GLU A 87 19.43 5.01 -4.49
CA GLU A 87 19.36 6.21 -5.35
C GLU A 87 18.07 6.21 -6.14
N ALA A 88 17.52 7.40 -6.38
CA ALA A 88 16.33 7.54 -7.21
C ALA A 88 16.63 7.10 -8.64
N LEU A 89 15.67 6.44 -9.29
CA LEU A 89 15.80 6.02 -10.68
C LEU A 89 15.61 7.19 -11.62
N ASN A 90 16.19 7.09 -12.83
CA ASN A 90 16.06 8.11 -13.84
C ASN A 90 14.62 8.20 -14.35
N GLU A 91 14.08 9.41 -14.47
CA GLU A 91 12.70 9.67 -14.88
C GLU A 91 12.33 9.05 -16.23
N GLN A 92 13.30 8.83 -17.11
CA GLN A 92 13.03 8.21 -18.42
C GLN A 92 12.47 6.79 -18.29
N TRP A 93 12.63 6.13 -17.14
CA TRP A 93 12.14 4.77 -16.90
C TRP A 93 10.75 4.73 -16.27
N ASP A 94 10.16 5.90 -15.97
CA ASP A 94 8.92 6.01 -15.22
C ASP A 94 7.78 5.16 -15.83
N GLU A 95 7.46 5.42 -17.09
CA GLU A 95 6.38 4.71 -17.77
C GLU A 95 6.70 3.22 -17.98
N GLN A 96 7.93 2.91 -18.35
CA GLN A 96 8.34 1.53 -18.65
C GLN A 96 8.27 0.66 -17.39
N ILE A 97 8.76 1.16 -16.27
CA ILE A 97 8.71 0.42 -15.01
C ILE A 97 7.28 0.27 -14.52
N ALA A 98 6.46 1.31 -14.63
CA ALA A 98 5.04 1.23 -14.27
C ALA A 98 4.33 0.17 -15.09
N GLN A 99 4.54 0.13 -16.41
CA GLN A 99 3.93 -0.88 -17.28
C GLN A 99 4.40 -2.28 -16.94
N TYR A 100 5.68 -2.44 -16.66
CA TYR A 100 6.23 -3.75 -16.27
C TYR A 100 5.59 -4.24 -14.97
N LEU A 101 5.47 -3.38 -13.97
CA LEU A 101 4.83 -3.72 -12.70
C LEU A 101 3.36 -4.10 -12.91
N GLN A 102 2.62 -3.32 -13.69
CA GLN A 102 1.23 -3.61 -13.99
C GLN A 102 1.06 -4.98 -14.64
N LYS A 103 1.86 -5.27 -15.65
CA LYS A 103 1.79 -6.56 -16.36
C LYS A 103 2.11 -7.72 -15.42
N THR A 104 3.14 -7.55 -14.58
CA THR A 104 3.53 -8.59 -13.64
C THR A 104 2.45 -8.84 -12.61
N ILE A 105 1.90 -7.79 -12.02
CA ILE A 105 0.86 -7.91 -11.00
C ILE A 105 -0.43 -8.49 -11.58
N ILE A 106 -0.87 -8.03 -12.74
CA ILE A 106 -2.05 -8.56 -13.42
C ILE A 106 -1.88 -10.05 -13.70
N HIS A 107 -0.70 -10.45 -14.19
CA HIS A 107 -0.41 -11.85 -14.46
C HIS A 107 -0.52 -12.70 -13.20
N MET A 108 0.06 -12.24 -12.09
CA MET A 108 -0.02 -12.93 -10.81
C MET A 108 -1.46 -13.01 -10.31
N TYR A 109 -2.19 -11.90 -10.39
CA TYR A 109 -3.57 -11.80 -9.91
C TYR A 109 -4.48 -12.77 -10.65
N ASP A 110 -4.35 -12.86 -11.97
CA ASP A 110 -5.17 -13.75 -12.78
C ASP A 110 -4.91 -15.24 -12.49
N ARG A 111 -3.77 -15.55 -11.89
CA ARG A 111 -3.41 -16.94 -11.54
C ARG A 111 -3.88 -17.37 -10.16
N LEU A 112 -4.45 -16.46 -9.38
CA LEU A 112 -4.85 -16.75 -8.01
C LEU A 112 -6.27 -17.31 -7.87
N ASP A 113 -6.95 -17.58 -8.94
CA ASP A 113 -8.31 -18.12 -8.88
C ASP A 113 -8.35 -19.50 -8.19
#